data_20b4fe5e677c596caaaec71c2a67ee0a
#
_entry.id   20b4fe5e677c596caaaec71c2a67ee0a
#
_cell.length_a   1.000
_cell.length_b   1.000
_cell.length_c   1.000
_cell.angle_alpha   90.00
_cell.angle_beta   90.00
_cell.angle_gamma   90.00
#
_symmetry.space_group_name_H-M   'P 1'
#
loop_
_entity.id
_entity.type
_entity.pdbx_description
1 polymer ?
#
loop_
_entity_poly.entity_id
_entity_poly.type
_entity_poly.pdbx_seq_one_letter_code
_entity_poly.pdbx_strand_id
1 'polypeptide(L)'
;MKSQDSNYVGIDCGKKSLEVVRIHSENSLKERRQFSTTEIGINNLLKWLTQNDIVGLEAGSQSFRIAKSILNKGIQVIVLNPGDLATIYQSLKKTDKEDSLKIARLIQRFPIEELPRSGSNG
;
A
#
# COMPACT_ATOMS: atom_id res chain seq x y z
N MET A 1 0.59 14.81 -3.70
CA MET A 1 0.65 15.48 -2.40
C MET A 1 -0.35 14.88 -1.44
N LYS A 2 0.07 14.61 -0.22
CA LYS A 2 -0.83 14.06 0.80
C LYS A 2 -1.71 15.18 1.35
N SER A 3 -2.99 14.90 1.47
CA SER A 3 -3.91 15.84 2.10
C SER A 3 -4.28 15.33 3.48
N GLN A 4 -4.92 16.20 4.27
CA GLN A 4 -5.36 15.83 5.61
C GLN A 4 -6.45 14.77 5.59
N ASP A 5 -7.15 14.64 4.46
CA ASP A 5 -8.24 13.70 4.32
C ASP A 5 -7.81 12.37 3.72
N SER A 6 -6.51 12.22 3.45
CA SER A 6 -6.02 10.99 2.85
C SER A 6 -5.95 9.86 3.87
N ASN A 7 -6.30 8.67 3.42
CA ASN A 7 -6.08 7.46 4.18
C ASN A 7 -4.86 6.75 3.58
N TYR A 8 -4.19 5.94 4.39
CA TYR A 8 -2.96 5.28 3.97
C TYR A 8 -3.18 3.78 3.97
N VAL A 9 -3.02 3.17 2.79
CA VAL A 9 -3.31 1.75 2.59
C VAL A 9 -2.04 1.02 2.25
N GLY A 10 -1.73 -0.02 3.01
CA GLY A 10 -0.62 -0.91 2.70
C GLY A 10 -1.15 -2.25 2.23
N ILE A 11 -0.55 -2.78 1.17
CA ILE A 11 -0.93 -4.07 0.61
C ILE A 11 0.28 -4.99 0.64
N ASP A 12 0.12 -6.13 1.29
CA ASP A 12 1.11 -7.20 1.28
C ASP A 12 0.62 -8.27 0.31
N CYS A 13 1.36 -8.44 -0.79
CA CYS A 13 0.97 -9.35 -1.86
C CYS A 13 1.50 -10.75 -1.61
N GLY A 14 0.64 -11.65 -1.18
CA GLY A 14 0.97 -13.06 -1.09
C GLY A 14 0.67 -13.78 -2.40
N LYS A 15 0.90 -15.08 -2.42
CA LYS A 15 0.64 -15.89 -3.62
C LYS A 15 -0.83 -16.04 -3.91
N LYS A 16 -1.64 -16.22 -2.88
CA LYS A 16 -3.07 -16.48 -3.04
C LYS A 16 -3.95 -15.38 -2.47
N SER A 17 -3.40 -14.55 -1.60
CA SER A 17 -4.20 -13.51 -0.97
C SER A 17 -3.41 -12.24 -0.79
N LEU A 18 -4.14 -11.15 -0.72
CA LEU A 18 -3.62 -9.82 -0.44
C LEU A 18 -4.07 -9.44 0.96
N GLU A 19 -3.12 -9.12 1.84
CA GLU A 19 -3.43 -8.60 3.16
C GLU A 19 -3.39 -7.08 3.06
N VAL A 20 -4.45 -6.42 3.49
CA VAL A 20 -4.60 -4.99 3.29
C VAL A 20 -4.94 -4.31 4.60
N VAL A 21 -4.24 -3.22 4.89
CA VAL A 21 -4.51 -2.40 6.07
C VAL A 21 -4.68 -0.95 5.63
N ARG A 22 -5.77 -0.32 6.07
CA ARG A 22 -5.99 1.11 5.88
C ARG A 22 -5.85 1.82 7.21
N ILE A 23 -5.06 2.88 7.23
CA ILE A 23 -4.96 3.77 8.38
C ILE A 23 -5.73 5.04 8.03
N HIS A 24 -6.76 5.34 8.80
CA HIS A 24 -7.55 6.54 8.58
C HIS A 24 -6.82 7.75 9.12
N SER A 25 -6.70 8.80 8.30
CA SER A 25 -5.96 9.99 8.69
C SER A 25 -6.60 10.72 9.86
N GLU A 26 -7.91 10.63 9.95
CA GLU A 26 -8.66 11.43 10.91
C GLU A 26 -8.48 10.97 12.35
N ASN A 27 -8.49 9.66 12.58
CA ASN A 27 -8.49 9.11 13.94
C ASN A 27 -7.50 7.98 14.12
N SER A 28 -6.69 7.71 13.12
CA SER A 28 -5.69 6.63 13.13
C SER A 28 -6.29 5.24 13.32
N LEU A 29 -7.58 5.08 13.07
CA LEU A 29 -8.20 3.76 13.07
C LEU A 29 -7.62 2.91 11.97
N LYS A 30 -7.48 1.63 12.26
CA LYS A 30 -6.95 0.67 11.29
C LYS A 30 -8.06 -0.26 10.84
N GLU A 31 -8.20 -0.38 9.53
CA GLU A 31 -9.11 -1.35 8.92
C GLU A 31 -8.28 -2.42 8.25
N ARG A 32 -8.66 -3.67 8.46
CA ARG A 32 -7.97 -4.80 7.83
C ARG A 32 -8.91 -5.54 6.92
N ARG A 33 -8.39 -5.92 5.75
CA ARG A 33 -9.15 -6.70 4.77
C ARG A 33 -8.23 -7.71 4.11
N GLN A 34 -8.84 -8.76 3.60
CA GLN A 34 -8.11 -9.77 2.84
C GLN A 34 -8.87 -9.99 1.53
N PHE A 35 -8.12 -10.04 0.44
CA PHE A 35 -8.68 -10.28 -0.89
C PHE A 35 -7.88 -11.37 -1.56
N SER A 36 -8.50 -12.14 -2.46
CA SER A 36 -7.76 -13.12 -3.23
C SER A 36 -6.96 -12.43 -4.32
N THR A 37 -5.93 -13.11 -4.82
CA THR A 37 -5.14 -12.59 -5.93
C THR A 37 -5.77 -12.87 -7.28
N THR A 38 -6.95 -13.49 -7.29
CA THR A 38 -7.71 -13.73 -8.51
C THR A 38 -8.29 -12.42 -9.04
N GLU A 39 -8.77 -12.46 -10.27
CA GLU A 39 -9.39 -11.30 -10.89
C GLU A 39 -10.57 -10.79 -10.06
N ILE A 40 -11.37 -11.70 -9.54
CA ILE A 40 -12.51 -11.36 -8.69
C ILE A 40 -12.04 -10.67 -7.42
N GLY A 41 -10.98 -11.22 -6.79
CA GLY A 41 -10.44 -10.63 -5.57
C GLY A 41 -9.89 -9.24 -5.79
N ILE A 42 -9.18 -9.04 -6.90
CA ILE A 42 -8.64 -7.72 -7.24
C ILE A 42 -9.77 -6.74 -7.52
N ASN A 43 -10.82 -7.17 -8.21
CA ASN A 43 -11.99 -6.31 -8.43
C ASN A 43 -12.65 -5.91 -7.13
N ASN A 44 -12.73 -6.82 -6.16
CA ASN A 44 -13.28 -6.50 -4.85
C ASN A 44 -12.40 -5.51 -4.10
N LEU A 45 -11.09 -5.64 -4.21
CA LEU A 45 -10.15 -4.66 -3.64
C LEU A 45 -10.41 -3.29 -4.25
N LEU A 46 -10.54 -3.21 -5.56
CA LEU A 46 -10.79 -1.94 -6.24
C LEU A 46 -12.10 -1.30 -5.79
N LYS A 47 -13.11 -2.09 -5.54
CA LYS A 47 -14.39 -1.57 -5.04
C LYS A 47 -14.27 -1.03 -3.61
N TRP A 48 -13.39 -1.63 -2.83
CA TRP A 48 -13.17 -1.20 -1.44
C TRP A 48 -12.34 0.07 -1.36
N LEU A 49 -11.40 0.24 -2.27
CA LEU A 49 -10.54 1.43 -2.28
C LEU A 49 -11.33 2.68 -2.69
N THR A 50 -10.92 3.82 -2.14
CA THR A 50 -11.55 5.10 -2.42
C THR A 50 -10.55 6.09 -3.00
N GLN A 51 -11.06 7.19 -3.53
CA GLN A 51 -10.22 8.25 -4.11
C GLN A 51 -9.35 8.93 -3.05
N ASN A 52 -9.71 8.81 -1.78
CA ASN A 52 -8.93 9.41 -0.70
C ASN A 52 -7.82 8.50 -0.21
N ASP A 53 -7.71 7.28 -0.74
CA ASP A 53 -6.68 6.36 -0.33
C ASP A 53 -5.39 6.62 -1.10
N ILE A 54 -4.27 6.55 -0.38
CA ILE A 54 -2.95 6.49 -0.98
C ILE A 54 -2.45 5.08 -0.70
N VAL A 55 -2.14 4.35 -1.74
CA VAL A 55 -1.85 2.92 -1.64
C VAL A 55 -0.36 2.65 -1.86
N GLY A 56 0.22 1.82 -1.00
CA GLY A 56 1.58 1.36 -1.18
C GLY A 56 1.65 -0.15 -1.18
N LEU A 57 2.55 -0.71 -1.99
CA LEU A 57 2.82 -2.13 -1.98
C LEU A 57 4.26 -2.37 -2.42
N GLU A 58 4.84 -3.48 -1.95
CA GLU A 58 6.20 -3.81 -2.34
C GLU A 58 6.22 -4.42 -3.74
N ALA A 59 7.28 -4.12 -4.49
CA ALA A 59 7.48 -4.72 -5.80
C ALA A 59 7.62 -6.25 -5.68
N GLY A 60 6.95 -6.95 -6.56
CA GLY A 60 6.97 -8.40 -6.60
C GLY A 60 6.25 -8.88 -7.85
N SER A 61 6.07 -10.20 -7.97
CA SER A 61 5.55 -10.79 -9.20
C SER A 61 4.18 -10.29 -9.61
N GLN A 62 3.34 -9.92 -8.66
CA GLN A 62 1.97 -9.47 -8.95
C GLN A 62 1.74 -8.00 -8.72
N SER A 63 2.69 -7.31 -8.10
CA SER A 63 2.44 -5.95 -7.62
C SER A 63 2.22 -4.95 -8.75
N PHE A 64 2.93 -5.08 -9.86
CA PHE A 64 2.75 -4.12 -10.96
C PHE A 64 1.39 -4.27 -11.61
N ARG A 65 0.89 -5.50 -11.75
CA ARG A 65 -0.46 -5.74 -12.28
C ARG A 65 -1.52 -5.11 -11.38
N ILE A 66 -1.37 -5.31 -10.08
CA ILE A 66 -2.30 -4.75 -9.10
C ILE A 66 -2.22 -3.23 -9.08
N ALA A 67 -0.99 -2.70 -9.07
CA ALA A 67 -0.78 -1.26 -9.05
C ALA A 67 -1.37 -0.59 -10.29
N LYS A 68 -1.21 -1.23 -11.45
CA LYS A 68 -1.78 -0.69 -12.68
C LYS A 68 -3.31 -0.63 -12.61
N SER A 69 -3.93 -1.65 -12.06
CA SER A 69 -5.38 -1.68 -11.90
C SER A 69 -5.85 -0.56 -10.96
N ILE A 70 -5.11 -0.34 -9.88
CA ILE A 70 -5.44 0.73 -8.92
C ILE A 70 -5.28 2.10 -9.58
N LEU A 71 -4.18 2.27 -10.30
CA LEU A 71 -3.90 3.53 -10.97
C LEU A 71 -4.96 3.84 -12.03
N ASN A 72 -5.38 2.82 -12.78
CA ASN A 72 -6.42 3.00 -13.79
C ASN A 72 -7.74 3.47 -13.21
N LYS A 73 -7.96 3.21 -11.94
CA LYS A 73 -9.16 3.68 -11.25
C LYS A 73 -9.01 5.13 -10.76
N GLY A 74 -7.86 5.72 -10.93
CA GLY A 74 -7.60 7.09 -10.51
C GLY A 74 -7.17 7.21 -9.06
N ILE A 75 -6.72 6.11 -8.46
CA ILE A 75 -6.27 6.09 -7.07
C ILE A 75 -4.74 6.15 -7.05
N GLN A 76 -4.19 6.97 -6.17
CA GLN A 76 -2.74 7.10 -6.07
C GLN A 76 -2.12 5.82 -5.52
N VAL A 77 -1.10 5.30 -6.21
CA VAL A 77 -0.46 4.07 -5.82
C VAL A 77 1.06 4.19 -5.99
N ILE A 78 1.81 3.62 -5.06
CA ILE A 78 3.27 3.62 -5.08
C ILE A 78 3.74 2.18 -4.93
N VAL A 79 4.57 1.73 -5.89
CA VAL A 79 5.23 0.43 -5.78
C VAL A 79 6.60 0.65 -5.18
N LEU A 80 6.83 0.07 -4.02
CA LEU A 80 8.02 0.33 -3.21
C LEU A 80 9.10 -0.71 -3.48
N ASN A 81 10.35 -0.26 -3.46
CA ASN A 81 11.51 -1.13 -3.66
C ASN A 81 11.81 -1.89 -2.37
N PRO A 82 11.67 -3.23 -2.34
CA PRO A 82 11.85 -3.98 -1.10
C PRO A 82 13.28 -3.94 -0.57
N GLY A 83 14.27 -3.83 -1.44
CA GLY A 83 15.66 -3.76 -1.00
C GLY A 83 15.95 -2.54 -0.15
N ASP A 84 15.34 -1.40 -0.51
CA ASP A 84 15.54 -0.17 0.25
C ASP A 84 14.64 -0.11 1.48
N LEU A 85 13.51 -0.82 1.46
CA LEU A 85 12.57 -0.81 2.57
C LEU A 85 13.15 -1.43 3.83
N ALA A 86 14.05 -2.40 3.68
CA ALA A 86 14.62 -3.09 4.84
C ALA A 86 15.27 -2.10 5.81
N THR A 87 16.00 -1.13 5.29
CA THR A 87 16.65 -0.10 6.09
C THR A 87 15.63 0.80 6.79
N ILE A 88 14.59 1.17 6.05
CA ILE A 88 13.56 2.06 6.59
C ILE A 88 12.74 1.34 7.67
N TYR A 89 12.43 0.06 7.46
CA TYR A 89 11.67 -0.72 8.44
C TYR A 89 12.39 -0.81 9.79
N GLN A 90 13.71 -0.77 9.79
CA GLN A 90 14.45 -0.79 11.04
C GLN A 90 14.21 0.43 11.90
N SER A 91 13.81 1.54 11.28
CA SER A 91 13.52 2.77 12.02
C SER A 91 12.08 2.84 12.50
N LEU A 92 11.22 1.90 12.06
CA LEU A 92 9.84 1.86 12.50
C LEU A 92 9.72 1.04 13.79
N LYS A 93 8.60 1.22 14.48
CA LYS A 93 8.39 0.48 15.72
C LYS A 93 8.33 -1.02 15.45
N LYS A 94 9.06 -1.78 16.25
CA LYS A 94 9.12 -3.24 16.12
C LYS A 94 7.80 -3.92 16.45
N THR A 95 6.85 -3.19 17.02
CA THR A 95 5.55 -3.74 17.36
C THR A 95 4.64 -3.96 16.15
N ASP A 96 4.95 -3.31 15.03
CA ASP A 96 4.15 -3.49 13.82
C ASP A 96 4.64 -4.76 13.12
N LYS A 97 3.95 -5.86 13.37
CA LYS A 97 4.37 -7.16 12.84
C LYS A 97 3.80 -7.47 11.47
N GLU A 98 2.70 -6.82 11.11
CA GLU A 98 2.07 -7.04 9.82
C GLU A 98 2.78 -6.23 8.73
N ASP A 99 3.16 -6.89 7.64
CA ASP A 99 3.86 -6.21 6.55
C ASP A 99 2.99 -5.14 5.91
N SER A 100 1.70 -5.42 5.74
CA SER A 100 0.78 -4.43 5.19
C SER A 100 0.68 -3.20 6.08
N LEU A 101 0.69 -3.38 7.40
CA LEU A 101 0.66 -2.26 8.33
C LEU A 101 1.95 -1.44 8.25
N LYS A 102 3.10 -2.12 8.11
CA LYS A 102 4.38 -1.42 7.94
C LYS A 102 4.36 -0.55 6.69
N ILE A 103 3.83 -1.07 5.61
CA ILE A 103 3.74 -0.32 4.36
C ILE A 103 2.82 0.89 4.53
N ALA A 104 1.67 0.71 5.16
CA ALA A 104 0.73 1.82 5.39
C ALA A 104 1.38 2.91 6.25
N ARG A 105 2.10 2.52 7.30
CA ARG A 105 2.79 3.49 8.15
C ARG A 105 3.90 4.21 7.42
N LEU A 106 4.60 3.50 6.54
CA LEU A 106 5.67 4.10 5.75
C LEU A 106 5.14 5.24 4.89
N ILE A 107 4.07 5.00 4.15
CA ILE A 107 3.52 6.03 3.28
C ILE A 107 2.84 7.15 4.08
N GLN A 108 2.44 6.88 5.31
CA GLN A 108 1.90 7.90 6.19
C GLN A 108 2.99 8.84 6.71
N ARG A 109 4.16 8.29 7.06
CA ARG A 109 5.21 9.06 7.72
C ARG A 109 6.15 9.79 6.78
N PHE A 110 6.39 9.25 5.61
CA PHE A 110 7.39 9.82 4.70
C PHE A 110 6.73 10.51 3.52
N PRO A 111 7.27 11.64 3.06
CA PRO A 111 6.78 12.26 1.84
C PRO A 111 6.88 11.30 0.67
N ILE A 112 5.90 11.36 -0.21
CA ILE A 112 5.85 10.44 -1.36
C ILE A 112 7.14 10.55 -2.18
N GLU A 113 7.70 11.74 -2.30
CA GLU A 113 8.91 11.99 -3.07
C GLU A 113 10.13 11.28 -2.51
N GLU A 114 10.13 10.98 -1.21
CA GLU A 114 11.27 10.36 -0.54
C GLU A 114 11.15 8.85 -0.42
N LEU A 115 10.02 8.28 -0.86
CA LEU A 115 9.84 6.84 -0.76
C LEU A 115 10.62 6.11 -1.84
N PRO A 116 11.27 4.98 -1.50
CA PRO A 116 11.99 4.20 -2.49
C PRO A 116 11.00 3.49 -3.41
N ARG A 117 10.98 3.93 -4.66
CA ARG A 117 10.06 3.40 -5.65
C ARG A 117 10.75 2.37 -6.54
N SER A 118 9.96 1.44 -7.04
CA SER A 118 10.43 0.43 -7.97
C SER A 118 9.69 0.59 -9.29
N GLY A 119 10.36 0.24 -10.35
CA GLY A 119 9.74 0.15 -11.67
C GLY A 119 9.41 1.44 -12.32
N SER A 120 10.18 2.43 -12.16
CA SER A 120 9.81 3.52 -12.65
C SER A 120 10.18 4.06 -13.68
N ASN A 121 10.22 4.40 -14.24
CA ASN A 121 10.45 5.07 -15.14
C ASN A 121 9.67 5.75 -15.59
N GLY A 122 9.30 5.86 -15.10
CA GLY A 122 8.49 6.76 -15.58
C GLY A 122 8.04 7.47 -16.28
#